data_f87e970884a6418ff7d98adc0c11ecec
#
_entry.id   f87e970884a6418ff7d98adc0c11ecec
#
_cell.length_a   1.000
_cell.length_b   1.000
_cell.length_c   1.000
_cell.angle_alpha   90.00
_cell.angle_beta   90.00
_cell.angle_gamma   90.00
#
_symmetry.space_group_name_H-M   'P 1'
#
loop_
_entity.id
_entity.type
_entity.pdbx_description
1 polymer ?
#
loop_
_entity_poly.entity_id
_entity_poly.type
_entity_poly.pdbx_seq_one_letter_code
_entity_poly.pdbx_strand_id
1 'polypeptide(L)'
;MALRILTAAAGALVLAGLAASPAGAANFLEKNFWLSGPNYDGVLPACDLPSALGRIRSRFATKEGRFWNSDLRIVGFEKVRETAFRPWASQTIPRRFCSAIALTSDGQRRPVHYSIGEDTGMIGASWGVEWCVVGTDRNWAYNPGCKMAQP
;
A
#
# COMPACT_ATOMS: atom_id res chain seq x y z
N MET A 1 -54.26 -7.14 52.81
CA MET A 1 -53.00 -7.80 52.53
C MET A 1 -52.93 -8.08 51.06
N ALA A 2 -53.02 -7.03 50.20
CA ALA A 2 -53.06 -7.16 48.74
C ALA A 2 -52.59 -5.86 48.04
N LEU A 3 -51.35 -5.39 48.32
CA LEU A 3 -50.84 -4.17 47.66
C LEU A 3 -49.33 -4.14 47.59
N ARG A 4 -48.65 -5.27 47.25
CA ARG A 4 -47.19 -5.31 47.11
C ARG A 4 -46.68 -6.12 45.90
N ILE A 5 -47.48 -6.50 44.94
CA ILE A 5 -47.04 -7.37 43.81
C ILE A 5 -47.04 -6.63 42.43
N LEU A 6 -47.40 -5.34 42.36
CA LEU A 6 -47.54 -4.64 41.08
C LEU A 6 -46.36 -3.73 40.68
N THR A 7 -45.29 -3.67 41.46
CA THR A 7 -44.14 -2.77 41.16
C THR A 7 -42.90 -3.47 40.61
N ALA A 8 -42.92 -4.78 40.48
CA ALA A 8 -41.73 -5.52 40.00
C ALA A 8 -41.73 -5.82 38.47
N ALA A 9 -42.83 -5.61 37.78
CA ALA A 9 -42.94 -5.95 36.33
C ALA A 9 -42.59 -4.79 35.38
N ALA A 10 -42.47 -3.56 35.86
CA ALA A 10 -42.17 -2.41 35.01
C ALA A 10 -40.65 -2.16 34.77
N GLY A 11 -39.79 -2.76 35.59
CA GLY A 11 -38.35 -2.54 35.51
C GLY A 11 -37.60 -3.41 34.48
N ALA A 12 -38.23 -4.49 34.01
CA ALA A 12 -37.55 -5.45 33.14
C ALA A 12 -37.66 -5.14 31.63
N LEU A 13 -38.56 -4.25 31.24
CA LEU A 13 -38.81 -3.91 29.82
C LEU A 13 -37.96 -2.76 29.31
N VAL A 14 -37.24 -2.00 30.15
CA VAL A 14 -36.44 -0.85 29.73
C VAL A 14 -34.98 -1.27 29.38
N LEU A 15 -34.51 -2.42 29.85
CA LEU A 15 -33.16 -2.89 29.59
C LEU A 15 -32.99 -3.70 28.26
N ALA A 16 -34.07 -4.10 27.63
CA ALA A 16 -33.99 -4.86 26.37
C ALA A 16 -33.90 -3.99 25.11
N GLY A 17 -34.02 -2.66 25.24
CA GLY A 17 -34.02 -1.73 24.10
C GLY A 17 -32.64 -1.18 23.67
N LEU A 18 -31.56 -1.47 24.41
CA LEU A 18 -30.25 -0.83 24.22
C LEU A 18 -29.21 -1.73 23.49
N ALA A 19 -29.59 -2.88 23.02
CA ALA A 19 -28.63 -3.85 22.46
C ALA A 19 -28.68 -4.02 20.93
N ALA A 20 -29.35 -3.16 20.21
CA ALA A 20 -29.31 -3.18 18.74
C ALA A 20 -28.67 -1.90 18.22
N SER A 21 -27.36 -1.72 18.47
CA SER A 21 -26.57 -0.85 17.59
C SER A 21 -26.51 -1.53 16.23
N PRO A 22 -27.02 -0.93 15.14
CA PRO A 22 -26.77 -1.46 13.84
C PRO A 22 -25.24 -1.51 13.67
N ALA A 23 -24.70 -2.69 13.39
CA ALA A 23 -23.34 -2.80 12.92
C ALA A 23 -23.27 -1.96 11.64
N GLY A 24 -22.79 -0.73 11.75
CA GLY A 24 -22.52 0.10 10.59
C GLY A 24 -21.53 -0.65 9.72
N ALA A 25 -21.88 -0.87 8.46
CA ALA A 25 -20.91 -1.38 7.51
C ALA A 25 -19.69 -0.45 7.55
N ALA A 26 -18.49 -1.04 7.62
CA ALA A 26 -17.25 -0.30 7.62
C ALA A 26 -17.25 0.73 6.50
N ASN A 27 -16.95 1.97 6.82
CA ASN A 27 -16.88 3.03 5.83
C ASN A 27 -15.62 2.85 4.97
N PHE A 28 -15.49 3.63 3.89
CA PHE A 28 -14.34 3.57 2.99
C PHE A 28 -12.99 3.68 3.70
N LEU A 29 -12.89 4.49 4.75
CA LEU A 29 -11.67 4.65 5.54
C LEU A 29 -11.40 3.43 6.42
N GLU A 30 -12.43 2.91 7.08
CA GLU A 30 -12.33 1.70 7.89
C GLU A 30 -11.96 0.47 7.05
N LYS A 31 -12.49 0.38 5.83
CA LYS A 31 -12.17 -0.67 4.87
C LYS A 31 -10.67 -0.73 4.52
N ASN A 32 -10.01 0.42 4.47
CA ASN A 32 -8.59 0.52 4.18
C ASN A 32 -7.69 0.40 5.42
N PHE A 33 -8.24 0.61 6.61
CA PHE A 33 -7.52 0.40 7.87
C PHE A 33 -7.60 -1.02 8.40
N TRP A 34 -8.75 -1.66 8.20
CA TRP A 34 -8.96 -3.03 8.61
C TRP A 34 -8.92 -3.86 7.33
N LEU A 35 -7.89 -4.59 7.13
CA LEU A 35 -7.74 -5.60 6.07
C LEU A 35 -8.82 -6.67 6.17
N SER A 36 -10.06 -6.24 6.29
CA SER A 36 -11.20 -7.09 6.49
C SER A 36 -11.67 -7.68 5.17
N GLY A 37 -10.95 -8.65 4.72
CA GLY A 37 -11.36 -9.48 3.62
C GLY A 37 -10.95 -8.98 2.22
N PRO A 38 -11.16 -9.79 1.21
CA PRO A 38 -10.70 -9.58 -0.15
C PRO A 38 -11.61 -8.59 -0.88
N ASN A 39 -11.42 -7.30 -0.61
CA ASN A 39 -12.03 -6.25 -1.40
C ASN A 39 -11.08 -5.75 -2.50
N TYR A 40 -10.00 -6.47 -2.72
CA TYR A 40 -9.07 -6.22 -3.80
C TYR A 40 -9.65 -6.73 -5.11
N ASP A 41 -9.52 -5.95 -6.18
CA ASP A 41 -9.97 -6.33 -7.53
C ASP A 41 -8.84 -6.84 -8.41
N GLY A 42 -7.59 -6.68 -7.97
CA GLY A 42 -6.40 -7.10 -8.70
C GLY A 42 -6.12 -6.24 -9.94
N VAL A 43 -6.83 -5.13 -10.12
CA VAL A 43 -6.64 -4.23 -11.25
C VAL A 43 -5.51 -3.25 -10.95
N LEU A 44 -4.33 -3.55 -11.47
CA LEU A 44 -3.12 -2.75 -11.26
C LEU A 44 -2.60 -2.15 -12.56
N PRO A 45 -2.04 -0.93 -12.51
CA PRO A 45 -1.42 -0.31 -13.66
C PRO A 45 -0.28 -1.15 -14.25
N ALA A 46 -0.03 -0.99 -15.54
CA ALA A 46 1.13 -1.57 -16.19
C ALA A 46 2.44 -0.97 -15.66
N CYS A 47 3.54 -1.72 -15.76
CA CYS A 47 4.85 -1.31 -15.27
C CYS A 47 5.36 0.00 -15.86
N ASP A 48 5.05 0.25 -17.13
CA ASP A 48 5.48 1.42 -17.89
C ASP A 48 4.58 2.65 -17.72
N LEU A 49 3.56 2.57 -16.85
CA LEU A 49 2.68 3.71 -16.62
C LEU A 49 3.49 4.96 -16.22
N PRO A 50 3.38 6.08 -16.97
CA PRO A 50 4.20 7.27 -16.75
C PRO A 50 4.09 7.84 -15.33
N SER A 51 2.91 7.78 -14.73
CA SER A 51 2.71 8.26 -13.35
C SER A 51 3.39 7.35 -12.31
N ALA A 52 3.51 6.04 -12.54
CA ALA A 52 4.25 5.13 -11.65
C ALA A 52 5.75 5.45 -11.71
N LEU A 53 6.31 5.54 -12.91
CA LEU A 53 7.71 5.92 -13.11
C LEU A 53 8.01 7.34 -12.60
N GLY A 54 7.06 8.26 -12.78
CA GLY A 54 7.15 9.63 -12.24
C GLY A 54 7.20 9.67 -10.72
N ARG A 55 6.40 8.82 -10.04
CA ARG A 55 6.46 8.69 -8.56
C ARG A 55 7.82 8.17 -8.10
N ILE A 56 8.39 7.17 -8.78
CA ILE A 56 9.73 6.65 -8.46
C ILE A 56 10.77 7.76 -8.62
N ARG A 57 10.76 8.48 -9.74
CA ARG A 57 11.69 9.59 -10.01
C ARG A 57 11.63 10.68 -8.93
N SER A 58 10.44 11.13 -8.60
CA SER A 58 10.22 12.19 -7.60
C SER A 58 10.68 11.74 -6.21
N ARG A 59 10.28 10.54 -5.78
CA ARG A 59 10.65 10.01 -4.46
C ARG A 59 12.14 9.71 -4.35
N PHE A 60 12.76 9.26 -5.45
CA PHE A 60 14.21 9.06 -5.49
C PHE A 60 14.95 10.39 -5.28
N ALA A 61 14.57 11.44 -6.01
CA ALA A 61 15.17 12.76 -5.84
C ALA A 61 14.98 13.32 -4.43
N THR A 62 13.79 13.15 -3.85
CA THR A 62 13.51 13.53 -2.46
C THR A 62 14.36 12.74 -1.47
N LYS A 63 14.48 11.42 -1.66
CA LYS A 63 15.32 10.56 -0.80
C LYS A 63 16.79 10.99 -0.86
N GLU A 64 17.34 11.17 -2.06
CA GLU A 64 18.73 11.56 -2.24
C GLU A 64 19.02 12.94 -1.64
N GLY A 65 18.20 13.95 -1.93
CA GLY A 65 18.41 15.30 -1.39
C GLY A 65 18.19 15.38 0.11
N ARG A 66 17.13 14.77 0.64
CA ARG A 66 16.74 14.93 2.05
C ARG A 66 17.61 14.13 3.02
N PHE A 67 17.98 12.90 2.65
CA PHE A 67 18.65 11.98 3.59
C PHE A 67 20.13 11.78 3.27
N TRP A 68 20.56 12.05 2.04
CA TRP A 68 21.93 11.78 1.61
C TRP A 68 22.68 13.01 1.16
N ASN A 69 22.05 14.18 1.22
CA ASN A 69 22.59 15.46 0.73
C ASN A 69 23.22 15.29 -0.67
N SER A 70 22.50 14.62 -1.56
CA SER A 70 22.95 14.22 -2.90
C SER A 70 22.02 14.79 -3.95
N ASP A 71 22.58 15.34 -5.03
CA ASP A 71 21.83 15.81 -6.19
C ASP A 71 21.55 14.73 -7.22
N LEU A 72 21.82 13.47 -6.89
CA LEU A 72 21.58 12.36 -7.78
C LEU A 72 20.09 12.25 -8.13
N ARG A 73 19.79 12.12 -9.42
CA ARG A 73 18.41 12.06 -9.94
C ARG A 73 18.29 10.98 -11.01
N ILE A 74 17.12 10.40 -11.11
CA ILE A 74 16.77 9.54 -12.25
C ILE A 74 16.31 10.46 -13.39
N VAL A 75 17.00 10.41 -14.52
CA VAL A 75 16.69 11.20 -15.72
C VAL A 75 15.82 10.43 -16.72
N GLY A 76 15.86 9.10 -16.69
CA GLY A 76 15.07 8.27 -17.58
C GLY A 76 14.98 6.82 -17.11
N PHE A 77 14.10 6.05 -17.78
CA PHE A 77 13.99 4.61 -17.60
C PHE A 77 14.06 3.92 -18.96
N GLU A 78 14.71 2.77 -18.98
CA GLU A 78 14.80 1.89 -20.15
C GLU A 78 14.45 0.46 -19.77
N LYS A 79 14.09 -0.35 -20.76
CA LYS A 79 13.84 -1.78 -20.60
C LYS A 79 12.83 -2.09 -19.48
N VAL A 80 11.81 -1.27 -19.37
CA VAL A 80 10.72 -1.49 -18.42
C VAL A 80 10.00 -2.78 -18.77
N ARG A 81 9.84 -3.67 -17.79
CA ARG A 81 9.17 -4.94 -17.99
C ARG A 81 8.54 -5.45 -16.70
N GLU A 82 7.47 -6.19 -16.84
CA GLU A 82 6.91 -6.98 -15.76
C GLU A 82 7.78 -8.22 -15.49
N THR A 83 7.97 -8.55 -14.23
CA THR A 83 8.71 -9.73 -13.77
C THR A 83 7.81 -10.75 -13.11
N ALA A 84 6.75 -10.31 -12.44
CA ALA A 84 5.71 -11.16 -11.90
C ALA A 84 4.44 -10.36 -11.64
N PHE A 85 3.30 -11.04 -11.67
CA PHE A 85 2.03 -10.51 -11.23
C PHE A 85 1.38 -11.49 -10.25
N ARG A 86 1.07 -10.99 -9.08
CA ARG A 86 0.38 -11.74 -8.03
C ARG A 86 -0.93 -11.04 -7.73
N PRO A 87 -2.04 -11.47 -8.38
CA PRO A 87 -3.33 -10.78 -8.27
C PRO A 87 -3.87 -10.81 -6.84
N TRP A 88 -3.81 -11.96 -6.19
CA TRP A 88 -3.94 -12.13 -4.74
C TRP A 88 -3.66 -13.59 -4.35
N ALA A 89 -3.29 -13.78 -3.09
CA ALA A 89 -3.50 -15.03 -2.36
C ALA A 89 -4.22 -14.66 -1.07
N SER A 90 -4.76 -15.61 -0.33
CA SER A 90 -5.42 -15.30 0.95
C SER A 90 -4.51 -14.39 1.79
N GLN A 91 -5.00 -13.21 2.16
CA GLN A 91 -4.34 -12.23 3.01
C GLN A 91 -3.17 -11.46 2.37
N THR A 92 -2.98 -11.47 1.05
CA THR A 92 -1.94 -10.67 0.40
C THR A 92 -2.52 -9.60 -0.51
N ILE A 93 -1.94 -8.40 -0.43
CA ILE A 93 -2.27 -7.29 -1.32
C ILE A 93 -1.81 -7.63 -2.74
N PRO A 94 -2.68 -7.50 -3.76
CA PRO A 94 -2.29 -7.67 -5.15
C PRO A 94 -1.09 -6.81 -5.51
N ARG A 95 -0.09 -7.43 -6.16
CA ARG A 95 1.15 -6.75 -6.55
C ARG A 95 1.58 -7.13 -7.96
N ARG A 96 1.97 -6.12 -8.71
CA ARG A 96 2.66 -6.24 -9.99
C ARG A 96 4.12 -5.90 -9.76
N PHE A 97 5.00 -6.85 -9.99
CA PHE A 97 6.45 -6.67 -9.86
C PHE A 97 7.05 -6.31 -11.20
N CYS A 98 7.93 -5.34 -11.19
CA CYS A 98 8.51 -4.74 -12.36
C CYS A 98 10.03 -4.58 -12.22
N SER A 99 10.72 -4.56 -13.34
CA SER A 99 12.12 -4.16 -13.40
C SER A 99 12.37 -3.20 -14.56
N ALA A 100 13.36 -2.34 -14.40
CA ALA A 100 13.83 -1.44 -15.44
C ALA A 100 15.31 -1.11 -15.25
N ILE A 101 15.87 -0.33 -16.15
CA ILE A 101 17.17 0.33 -15.99
C ILE A 101 16.90 1.82 -15.78
N ALA A 102 17.25 2.33 -14.61
CA ALA A 102 17.24 3.77 -14.33
C ALA A 102 18.52 4.40 -14.89
N LEU A 103 18.34 5.44 -15.67
CA LEU A 103 19.43 6.33 -16.09
C LEU A 103 19.56 7.43 -15.04
N THR A 104 20.71 7.58 -14.44
CA THR A 104 20.95 8.55 -13.38
C THR A 104 21.80 9.73 -13.86
N SER A 105 21.67 10.87 -13.19
CA SER A 105 22.32 12.13 -13.58
C SER A 105 23.84 12.09 -13.55
N ASP A 106 24.44 11.09 -12.89
CA ASP A 106 25.85 10.79 -12.91
C ASP A 106 26.31 9.95 -14.13
N GLY A 107 25.41 9.75 -15.09
CA GLY A 107 25.66 8.96 -16.30
C GLY A 107 25.62 7.45 -16.09
N GLN A 108 25.32 6.96 -14.90
CA GLN A 108 25.26 5.54 -14.62
C GLN A 108 23.92 4.91 -15.02
N ARG A 109 23.96 3.63 -15.33
CA ARG A 109 22.80 2.78 -15.63
C ARG A 109 22.62 1.81 -14.48
N ARG A 110 21.55 1.99 -13.71
CA ARG A 110 21.31 1.21 -12.49
C ARG A 110 20.06 0.36 -12.63
N PRO A 111 20.14 -0.96 -12.34
CA PRO A 111 18.90 -1.74 -12.25
C PRO A 111 17.98 -1.14 -11.19
N VAL A 112 16.69 -1.08 -11.50
CA VAL A 112 15.65 -0.71 -10.56
C VAL A 112 14.61 -1.82 -10.52
N HIS A 113 14.24 -2.22 -9.31
CA HIS A 113 13.17 -3.15 -9.04
C HIS A 113 12.06 -2.40 -8.31
N TYR A 114 10.83 -2.62 -8.70
CA TYR A 114 9.69 -1.97 -8.06
C TYR A 114 8.44 -2.83 -8.13
N SER A 115 7.54 -2.60 -7.21
CA SER A 115 6.21 -3.20 -7.24
C SER A 115 5.12 -2.14 -7.18
N ILE A 116 4.05 -2.39 -7.89
CA ILE A 116 2.82 -1.61 -7.83
C ILE A 116 1.84 -2.44 -7.03
N GLY A 117 1.41 -1.94 -5.87
CA GLY A 117 0.47 -2.62 -4.97
C GLY A 117 -0.88 -1.92 -4.99
N GLU A 118 -1.96 -2.71 -4.96
CA GLU A 118 -3.31 -2.19 -4.79
C GLU A 118 -3.43 -1.60 -3.38
N ASP A 119 -4.16 -0.51 -3.26
CA ASP A 119 -4.43 0.19 -1.99
C ASP A 119 -3.18 0.47 -1.11
N THR A 120 -2.01 0.57 -1.72
CA THR A 120 -0.76 0.96 -1.05
C THR A 120 -0.38 2.42 -1.31
N GLY A 121 -1.26 3.18 -1.96
CA GLY A 121 -1.11 4.61 -2.19
C GLY A 121 -1.38 5.45 -0.95
N MET A 122 -1.70 6.72 -1.17
CA MET A 122 -2.00 7.63 -0.08
C MET A 122 -3.29 7.20 0.64
N ILE A 123 -3.18 6.95 1.94
CA ILE A 123 -4.28 6.53 2.83
C ILE A 123 -4.96 5.22 2.35
N GLY A 124 -4.23 4.37 1.63
CA GLY A 124 -4.81 3.14 1.11
C GLY A 124 -5.90 3.33 0.04
N ALA A 125 -5.98 4.51 -0.58
CA ALA A 125 -7.09 4.83 -1.48
C ALA A 125 -6.81 4.57 -2.96
N SER A 126 -5.59 4.20 -3.30
CA SER A 126 -5.18 3.91 -4.68
C SER A 126 -3.91 3.06 -4.69
N TRP A 127 -3.49 2.66 -5.87
CA TRP A 127 -2.23 1.95 -6.01
C TRP A 127 -1.04 2.79 -5.55
N GLY A 128 -0.08 2.12 -4.93
CA GLY A 128 1.19 2.69 -4.53
C GLY A 128 2.36 2.04 -5.26
N VAL A 129 3.56 2.62 -5.11
CA VAL A 129 4.78 2.08 -5.69
C VAL A 129 5.83 1.97 -4.60
N GLU A 130 6.37 0.78 -4.43
CA GLU A 130 7.60 0.49 -3.68
C GLU A 130 8.73 0.25 -4.67
N TRP A 131 9.93 0.74 -4.38
CA TRP A 131 11.02 0.69 -5.34
C TRP A 131 12.38 0.65 -4.66
N CYS A 132 13.34 0.05 -5.35
CA CYS A 132 14.75 0.05 -4.97
C CYS A 132 15.63 0.18 -6.21
N VAL A 133 16.57 1.12 -6.19
CA VAL A 133 17.59 1.29 -7.22
C VAL A 133 18.89 0.66 -6.73
N VAL A 134 19.40 -0.31 -7.47
CA VAL A 134 20.62 -1.03 -7.09
C VAL A 134 21.81 -0.07 -6.98
N GLY A 135 22.55 -0.19 -5.90
CA GLY A 135 23.70 0.67 -5.59
C GLY A 135 23.36 1.98 -4.88
N THR A 136 22.06 2.25 -4.63
CA THR A 136 21.62 3.43 -3.86
C THR A 136 20.79 3.09 -2.61
N ASP A 137 20.69 1.81 -2.27
CA ASP A 137 20.03 1.35 -1.03
C ASP A 137 21.00 1.41 0.16
N ARG A 138 21.41 2.64 0.53
CA ARG A 138 22.43 2.89 1.54
C ARG A 138 22.01 2.55 2.96
N ASN A 139 20.71 2.53 3.21
CA ASN A 139 20.10 2.14 4.50
C ASN A 139 19.72 0.66 4.57
N TRP A 140 20.07 -0.13 3.56
CA TRP A 140 19.86 -1.58 3.51
C TRP A 140 18.41 -2.02 3.63
N ALA A 141 17.46 -1.16 3.26
CA ALA A 141 16.03 -1.44 3.37
C ALA A 141 15.58 -2.64 2.51
N TYR A 142 16.25 -2.88 1.39
CA TYR A 142 15.92 -3.93 0.43
C TYR A 142 17.09 -4.89 0.15
N ASN A 143 18.02 -4.98 1.09
CA ASN A 143 19.26 -5.76 0.97
C ASN A 143 19.01 -7.28 0.86
N PRO A 144 19.94 -8.05 0.22
CA PRO A 144 21.07 -7.58 -0.57
C PRO A 144 20.64 -7.14 -1.98
N GLY A 145 21.28 -6.07 -2.49
CA GLY A 145 21.15 -5.68 -3.90
C GLY A 145 19.70 -5.49 -4.40
N CYS A 146 18.82 -4.93 -3.56
CA CYS A 146 17.38 -4.76 -3.84
C CYS A 146 16.59 -6.10 -3.98
N LYS A 147 17.10 -7.20 -3.45
CA LYS A 147 16.43 -8.50 -3.56
C LYS A 147 15.01 -8.48 -2.98
N MET A 148 14.79 -7.77 -1.87
CA MET A 148 13.49 -7.67 -1.22
C MET A 148 12.45 -6.83 -1.99
N ALA A 149 12.86 -6.13 -3.05
CA ALA A 149 11.95 -5.43 -3.96
C ALA A 149 11.54 -6.28 -5.17
N GLN A 150 11.98 -7.53 -5.23
CA GLN A 150 11.68 -8.50 -6.28
C GLN A 150 10.60 -9.48 -5.82
N PRO A 151 9.96 -10.22 -6.75
CA PRO A 151 8.92 -11.19 -6.42
C PRO A 151 9.44 -12.38 -5.60
#